data_06526c8175889c0e51854c24a029118e
#
_entry.id   06526c8175889c0e51854c24a029118e
#
_cell.length_a   1.000
_cell.length_b   1.000
_cell.length_c   1.000
_cell.angle_alpha   90.00
_cell.angle_beta   90.00
_cell.angle_gamma   90.00
#
_symmetry.space_group_name_H-M   'P 1'
#
loop_
_entity.id
_entity.type
_entity.pdbx_description
1 polymer ?
#
loop_
_entity_poly.entity_id
_entity_poly.type
_entity_poly.pdbx_seq_one_letter_code
_entity_poly.pdbx_strand_id
1 'polypeptide(L)'
;MNDSIISEELRKRLHSSIQTAEQEYTCAITFDPEFTGFKGHFEGNPIVPGVCLIELARVHAETVLGCRLKTEEISQCRFRAPVLAGMSADCKLQVRKLDDSHIRLQSEIRTEGNIACQVRLKTEIGS
;
A
#
# COMPACT_ATOMS: atom_id res chain seq x y z
N MET A 1 7.45 17.88 2.28
CA MET A 1 7.87 16.69 3.01
C MET A 1 8.39 15.64 2.06
N ASN A 2 9.56 15.14 2.33
CA ASN A 2 10.15 14.14 1.47
C ASN A 2 9.60 12.77 1.80
N ASP A 3 9.44 11.94 0.76
CA ASP A 3 9.09 10.55 0.97
C ASP A 3 10.20 9.84 1.73
N SER A 4 9.82 8.87 2.53
CA SER A 4 10.78 8.00 3.18
C SER A 4 11.41 7.05 2.16
N ILE A 5 12.51 6.42 2.54
CA ILE A 5 13.14 5.38 1.72
C ILE A 5 12.14 4.26 1.44
N ILE A 6 11.34 3.90 2.43
CA ILE A 6 10.32 2.85 2.26
C ILE A 6 9.29 3.26 1.20
N SER A 7 8.81 4.50 1.24
CA SER A 7 7.83 4.97 0.24
C SER A 7 8.38 4.89 -1.17
N GLU A 8 9.64 5.29 -1.36
CA GLU A 8 10.28 5.22 -2.67
C GLU A 8 10.43 3.78 -3.15
N GLU A 9 10.81 2.87 -2.26
CA GLU A 9 10.96 1.46 -2.62
C GLU A 9 9.62 0.81 -2.96
N LEU A 10 8.56 1.18 -2.24
CA LEU A 10 7.22 0.70 -2.56
C LEU A 10 6.78 1.20 -3.94
N ARG A 11 7.04 2.47 -4.24
CA ARG A 11 6.67 3.07 -5.53
C ARG A 11 7.36 2.34 -6.69
N LYS A 12 8.63 1.98 -6.53
CA LYS A 12 9.38 1.27 -7.55
C LYS A 12 8.88 -0.15 -7.78
N ARG A 13 8.26 -0.76 -6.77
CA ARG A 13 7.79 -2.14 -6.84
C ARG A 13 6.35 -2.30 -7.29
N LEU A 14 5.60 -1.20 -7.40
CA LEU A 14 4.25 -1.24 -7.94
C LEU A 14 4.30 -1.47 -9.45
N HIS A 15 3.59 -2.49 -9.90
CA HIS A 15 3.56 -2.85 -11.31
C HIS A 15 2.15 -2.82 -11.84
N SER A 16 2.02 -2.29 -13.06
CA SER A 16 0.81 -2.44 -13.87
C SER A 16 -0.48 -2.05 -13.14
N SER A 17 -0.46 -0.87 -12.49
CA SER A 17 -1.69 -0.38 -11.89
C SER A 17 -2.69 -0.08 -13.00
N ILE A 18 -3.86 -0.70 -12.92
CA ILE A 18 -4.94 -0.49 -13.87
C ILE A 18 -6.21 -0.12 -13.11
N GLN A 19 -7.05 0.68 -13.76
CA GLN A 19 -8.35 1.01 -13.20
C GLN A 19 -9.30 -0.14 -13.53
N THR A 20 -9.83 -0.79 -12.51
CA THR A 20 -10.70 -1.96 -12.66
C THR A 20 -12.18 -1.62 -12.54
N ALA A 21 -12.49 -0.48 -11.94
CA ALA A 21 -13.86 0.03 -11.86
C ALA A 21 -13.77 1.52 -11.56
N GLU A 22 -14.90 2.21 -11.52
CA GLU A 22 -14.93 3.61 -11.13
C GLU A 22 -14.35 3.74 -9.72
N GLN A 23 -13.30 4.56 -9.58
CA GLN A 23 -12.61 4.81 -8.32
C GLN A 23 -11.95 3.57 -7.71
N GLU A 24 -11.70 2.55 -8.52
CA GLU A 24 -11.03 1.34 -8.09
C GLU A 24 -9.83 1.05 -8.99
N TYR A 25 -8.71 0.71 -8.35
CA TYR A 25 -7.44 0.45 -9.04
C TYR A 25 -6.81 -0.82 -8.49
N THR A 26 -6.21 -1.60 -9.35
CA THR A 26 -5.53 -2.83 -8.96
C THR A 26 -4.10 -2.81 -9.48
N CYS A 27 -3.15 -3.19 -8.66
CA CYS A 27 -1.77 -3.34 -9.07
C CYS A 27 -1.17 -4.62 -8.48
N ALA A 28 -0.02 -4.99 -9.00
CA ALA A 28 0.76 -6.10 -8.46
C ALA A 28 2.02 -5.56 -7.82
N ILE A 29 2.48 -6.23 -6.76
CA ILE A 29 3.74 -5.89 -6.11
C ILE A 29 4.42 -7.18 -5.64
N THR A 30 5.75 -7.24 -5.77
CA THR A 30 6.56 -8.32 -5.23
C THR A 30 7.62 -7.71 -4.33
N PHE A 31 7.71 -8.22 -3.11
CA PHE A 31 8.71 -7.77 -2.15
C PHE A 31 9.93 -8.68 -2.26
N ASP A 32 10.87 -8.31 -3.11
CA ASP A 32 12.12 -9.04 -3.24
C ASP A 32 12.95 -8.93 -1.95
N PRO A 33 13.93 -9.83 -1.73
CA PRO A 33 14.74 -9.81 -0.49
C PRO A 33 15.50 -8.51 -0.24
N GLU A 34 15.72 -7.69 -1.27
CA GLU A 34 16.42 -6.42 -1.15
C GLU A 34 15.56 -5.31 -0.55
N PHE A 35 14.27 -5.53 -0.36
CA PHE A 35 13.39 -4.53 0.21
C PHE A 35 13.87 -4.12 1.60
N THR A 36 14.08 -2.81 1.79
CA THR A 36 14.63 -2.27 3.04
C THR A 36 13.78 -2.57 4.26
N GLY A 37 12.47 -2.71 4.08
CA GLY A 37 11.57 -3.04 5.18
C GLY A 37 11.87 -4.37 5.87
N PHE A 38 12.64 -5.25 5.23
CA PHE A 38 13.04 -6.52 5.84
C PHE A 38 14.24 -6.38 6.78
N LYS A 39 14.97 -5.28 6.73
CA LYS A 39 16.18 -5.11 7.54
C LYS A 39 15.84 -5.11 9.02
N GLY A 40 16.58 -5.91 9.79
CA GLY A 40 16.37 -6.02 11.22
C GLY A 40 15.18 -6.89 11.60
N HIS A 41 14.52 -7.51 10.63
CA HIS A 41 13.39 -8.40 10.88
C HIS A 41 13.72 -9.81 10.45
N PHE A 42 13.45 -10.75 11.31
CA PHE A 42 13.45 -12.20 11.10
C PHE A 42 14.43 -12.76 10.09
N GLU A 43 15.48 -13.40 10.58
CA GLU A 43 16.38 -14.20 9.74
C GLU A 43 15.62 -15.42 9.20
N GLY A 44 15.82 -15.70 7.92
CA GLY A 44 15.30 -16.90 7.28
C GLY A 44 13.95 -16.73 6.59
N ASN A 45 12.97 -16.08 7.23
CA ASN A 45 11.65 -15.86 6.66
C ASN A 45 11.22 -14.41 6.89
N PRO A 46 11.77 -13.46 6.12
CA PRO A 46 11.40 -12.07 6.32
C PRO A 46 9.93 -11.82 5.96
N ILE A 47 9.26 -11.09 6.84
CA ILE A 47 7.86 -10.70 6.72
C ILE A 47 7.81 -9.20 6.48
N VAL A 48 6.95 -8.77 5.54
CA VAL A 48 6.75 -7.35 5.30
C VAL A 48 6.09 -6.75 6.54
N PRO A 49 6.72 -5.74 7.19
CA PRO A 49 6.11 -5.11 8.35
C PRO A 49 4.75 -4.49 8.03
N GLY A 50 3.84 -4.57 8.99
CA GLY A 50 2.49 -4.00 8.80
C GLY A 50 2.51 -2.53 8.42
N VAL A 51 3.42 -1.74 8.98
CA VAL A 51 3.52 -0.31 8.64
C VAL A 51 3.84 -0.10 7.16
N CYS A 52 4.56 -1.03 6.54
CA CYS A 52 4.85 -0.95 5.10
C CYS A 52 3.60 -1.23 4.27
N LEU A 53 2.74 -2.12 4.73
CA LEU A 53 1.49 -2.43 4.04
C LEU A 53 0.51 -1.26 4.15
N ILE A 54 0.49 -0.57 5.27
CA ILE A 54 -0.29 0.66 5.45
C ILE A 54 0.24 1.74 4.50
N GLU A 55 1.55 1.93 4.47
CA GLU A 55 2.19 2.91 3.60
C GLU A 55 1.95 2.62 2.13
N LEU A 56 1.86 1.34 1.78
CA LEU A 56 1.59 0.92 0.41
C LEU A 56 0.25 1.47 -0.11
N ALA A 57 -0.77 1.54 0.74
CA ALA A 57 -2.08 2.10 0.35
C ALA A 57 -1.92 3.55 -0.09
N ARG A 58 -1.18 4.34 0.69
CA ARG A 58 -0.95 5.75 0.37
C ARG A 58 -0.13 5.91 -0.92
N VAL A 59 0.95 5.16 -1.05
CA VAL A 59 1.83 5.23 -2.22
C VAL A 59 1.08 4.82 -3.49
N HIS A 60 0.27 3.76 -3.41
CA HIS A 60 -0.54 3.32 -4.55
C HIS A 60 -1.50 4.43 -4.98
N ALA A 61 -2.18 5.06 -4.00
CA ALA A 61 -3.10 6.15 -4.30
C ALA A 61 -2.39 7.36 -4.91
N GLU A 62 -1.23 7.74 -4.38
CA GLU A 62 -0.45 8.84 -4.96
C GLU A 62 -0.08 8.55 -6.41
N THR A 63 0.29 7.32 -6.70
CA THR A 63 0.69 6.91 -8.05
C THR A 63 -0.47 7.03 -9.03
N VAL A 64 -1.66 6.53 -8.66
CA VAL A 64 -2.80 6.54 -9.58
C VAL A 64 -3.49 7.89 -9.66
N LEU A 65 -3.45 8.68 -8.60
CA LEU A 65 -4.11 10.00 -8.57
C LEU A 65 -3.20 11.15 -9.02
N GLY A 66 -1.88 10.92 -9.04
CA GLY A 66 -0.93 11.94 -9.45
C GLY A 66 -0.81 13.11 -8.48
N CYS A 67 -1.04 12.89 -7.21
CA CYS A 67 -0.94 13.92 -6.19
C CYS A 67 -0.26 13.38 -4.94
N ARG A 68 0.16 14.27 -4.06
CA ARG A 68 0.73 13.87 -2.77
C ARG A 68 -0.37 13.74 -1.74
N LEU A 69 -0.26 12.72 -0.92
CA LEU A 69 -1.24 12.43 0.14
C LEU A 69 -0.52 12.26 1.46
N LYS A 70 -1.13 12.81 2.50
CA LYS A 70 -0.65 12.66 3.87
C LYS A 70 -1.71 11.87 4.64
N THR A 71 -1.30 10.79 5.28
CA THR A 71 -2.22 10.00 6.12
C THR A 71 -2.52 10.78 7.39
N GLU A 72 -3.80 11.02 7.63
CA GLU A 72 -4.28 11.69 8.85
C GLU A 72 -4.83 10.72 9.87
N GLU A 73 -5.46 9.64 9.40
CA GLU A 73 -6.15 8.72 10.27
C GLU A 73 -6.12 7.32 9.67
N ILE A 74 -5.91 6.33 10.52
CA ILE A 74 -6.05 4.93 10.16
C ILE A 74 -7.31 4.45 10.88
N SER A 75 -8.39 4.29 10.13
CA SER A 75 -9.68 3.93 10.73
C SER A 75 -9.90 2.42 10.80
N GLN A 76 -9.15 1.67 10.02
CA GLN A 76 -9.21 0.22 10.04
C GLN A 76 -7.89 -0.36 9.56
N CYS A 77 -7.42 -1.38 10.26
CA CYS A 77 -6.21 -2.07 9.87
C CYS A 77 -6.31 -3.50 10.37
N ARG A 78 -6.40 -4.46 9.44
CA ARG A 78 -6.51 -5.88 9.77
C ARG A 78 -5.45 -6.64 9.01
N PHE A 79 -4.61 -7.34 9.77
CA PHE A 79 -3.60 -8.22 9.21
C PHE A 79 -4.06 -9.66 9.42
N ARG A 80 -4.30 -10.39 8.32
CA ARG A 80 -4.83 -11.75 8.36
C ARG A 80 -3.80 -12.81 8.05
N ALA A 81 -2.82 -12.47 7.23
CA ALA A 81 -1.76 -13.39 6.83
C ALA A 81 -0.48 -12.60 6.56
N PRO A 82 0.69 -13.19 6.79
CA PRO A 82 1.94 -12.51 6.51
C PRO A 82 2.18 -12.40 5.00
N VAL A 83 2.81 -11.30 4.61
CA VAL A 83 3.32 -11.13 3.25
C VAL A 83 4.83 -11.37 3.34
N LEU A 84 5.30 -12.37 2.65
CA LEU A 84 6.69 -12.83 2.76
C LEU A 84 7.54 -12.34 1.59
N ALA A 85 8.86 -12.32 1.80
CA ALA A 85 9.79 -12.00 0.73
C ALA A 85 9.60 -12.97 -0.43
N GLY A 86 9.60 -12.45 -1.66
CA GLY A 86 9.40 -13.23 -2.87
C GLY A 86 7.97 -13.53 -3.23
N MET A 87 7.03 -13.25 -2.33
CA MET A 87 5.60 -13.41 -2.62
C MET A 87 5.11 -12.31 -3.54
N SER A 88 4.30 -12.69 -4.52
CA SER A 88 3.55 -11.72 -5.31
C SER A 88 2.25 -11.38 -4.60
N ALA A 89 1.93 -10.10 -4.55
CA ALA A 89 0.70 -9.62 -3.94
C ALA A 89 -0.08 -8.78 -4.95
N ASP A 90 -1.41 -8.87 -4.85
CA ASP A 90 -2.31 -8.02 -5.60
C ASP A 90 -2.90 -7.00 -4.65
N CYS A 91 -2.86 -5.73 -5.05
CA CYS A 91 -3.35 -4.63 -4.23
C CYS A 91 -4.55 -4.00 -4.91
N LYS A 92 -5.70 -4.08 -4.26
CA LYS A 92 -6.93 -3.47 -4.74
C LYS A 92 -7.19 -2.23 -3.92
N LEU A 93 -7.26 -1.09 -4.58
CA LEU A 93 -7.44 0.20 -3.94
C LEU A 93 -8.76 0.81 -4.36
N GLN A 94 -9.57 1.21 -3.39
CA GLN A 94 -10.75 2.01 -3.61
C GLN A 94 -10.50 3.42 -3.07
N VAL A 95 -10.87 4.41 -3.86
CA VAL A 95 -10.63 5.82 -3.57
C VAL A 95 -11.97 6.53 -3.45
N ARG A 96 -12.19 7.28 -2.38
CA ARG A 96 -13.40 8.06 -2.22
C ARG A 96 -13.07 9.48 -1.79
N LYS A 97 -13.46 10.45 -2.59
CA LYS A 97 -13.30 11.86 -2.25
C LYS A 97 -14.28 12.22 -1.13
N LEU A 98 -13.76 12.74 -0.03
CA LEU A 98 -14.57 13.16 1.12
C LEU A 98 -14.94 14.63 1.04
N ASP A 99 -13.98 15.44 0.61
CA ASP A 99 -14.15 16.87 0.36
C ASP A 99 -13.03 17.33 -0.58
N ASP A 100 -12.85 18.63 -0.76
CA ASP A 100 -11.85 19.15 -1.70
C ASP A 100 -10.41 18.81 -1.30
N SER A 101 -10.18 18.51 -0.03
CA SER A 101 -8.83 18.27 0.51
C SER A 101 -8.60 16.86 1.02
N HIS A 102 -9.63 16.05 1.17
CA HIS A 102 -9.52 14.76 1.85
C HIS A 102 -10.04 13.62 1.00
N ILE A 103 -9.31 12.51 1.05
CA ILE A 103 -9.62 11.31 0.30
C ILE A 103 -9.55 10.12 1.25
N ARG A 104 -10.58 9.27 1.21
CA ARG A 104 -10.58 7.99 1.91
C ARG A 104 -10.01 6.92 0.99
N LEU A 105 -9.09 6.14 1.52
CA LEU A 105 -8.51 5.01 0.82
C LEU A 105 -8.92 3.73 1.52
N GLN A 106 -9.27 2.73 0.73
CA GLN A 106 -9.51 1.38 1.24
C GLN A 106 -8.67 0.43 0.40
N SER A 107 -7.71 -0.22 1.04
CA SER A 107 -6.76 -1.10 0.37
C SER A 107 -6.94 -2.53 0.85
N GLU A 108 -6.95 -3.46 -0.08
CA GLU A 108 -7.00 -4.88 0.20
C GLU A 108 -5.82 -5.53 -0.51
N ILE A 109 -4.99 -6.21 0.27
CA ILE A 109 -3.82 -6.90 -0.26
C ILE A 109 -4.07 -8.39 -0.20
N ARG A 110 -3.91 -9.06 -1.35
CA ARG A 110 -4.12 -10.50 -1.48
C ARG A 110 -2.84 -11.18 -1.88
N THR A 111 -2.59 -12.33 -1.27
CA THR A 111 -1.49 -13.21 -1.64
C THR A 111 -2.06 -14.60 -1.87
N GLU A 112 -1.69 -15.23 -3.00
CA GLU A 112 -2.14 -16.58 -3.33
C GLU A 112 -3.67 -16.74 -3.24
N GLY A 113 -4.40 -15.68 -3.64
CA GLY A 113 -5.86 -15.70 -3.64
C GLY A 113 -6.52 -15.40 -2.30
N ASN A 114 -5.74 -15.25 -1.23
CA ASN A 114 -6.26 -14.99 0.12
C ASN A 114 -6.00 -13.56 0.55
N ILE A 115 -6.92 -13.00 1.34
CA ILE A 115 -6.73 -11.66 1.89
C ILE A 115 -5.64 -11.69 2.95
N ALA A 116 -4.58 -10.93 2.74
CA ALA A 116 -3.49 -10.81 3.71
C ALA A 116 -3.68 -9.59 4.62
N CYS A 117 -4.21 -8.49 4.06
CA CYS A 117 -4.32 -7.24 4.79
C CYS A 117 -5.47 -6.40 4.26
N GLN A 118 -6.16 -5.71 5.16
CA GLN A 118 -7.19 -4.72 4.81
C GLN A 118 -6.89 -3.45 5.60
N VAL A 119 -6.83 -2.32 4.90
CA VAL A 119 -6.48 -1.02 5.50
C VAL A 119 -7.46 0.03 5.01
N ARG A 120 -7.92 0.87 5.93
CA ARG A 120 -8.72 2.04 5.58
C ARG A 120 -8.06 3.28 6.17
N LEU A 121 -7.78 4.25 5.32
CA LEU A 121 -7.10 5.48 5.68
C LEU A 121 -7.94 6.69 5.32
N LYS A 122 -7.78 7.76 6.09
CA LYS A 122 -8.17 9.10 5.68
C LYS A 122 -6.90 9.87 5.37
N THR A 123 -6.85 10.46 4.19
CA THR A 123 -5.68 11.21 3.75
C THR A 123 -6.05 12.64 3.39
N GLU A 124 -5.07 13.52 3.50
CA GLU A 124 -5.19 14.90 3.07
C GLU A 124 -4.32 15.12 1.84
N ILE A 125 -4.85 15.82 0.85
CA ILE A 125 -4.10 16.16 -0.36
C ILE A 125 -3.05 17.20 0.02
N GLY A 126 -1.78 16.87 -0.21
CA GLY A 126 -0.66 17.76 0.05
C GLY A 126 -0.33 18.61 -1.16
N SER A 127 0.44 19.63 -0.91
CA SER A 127 0.96 20.50 -1.97
C SER A 127 2.35 20.09 -2.40
#